data_f63a6e29175db431977254a1c21ec1be
#
_entry.id   f63a6e29175db431977254a1c21ec1be
#
_cell.length_a   1.000
_cell.length_b   1.000
_cell.length_c   1.000
_cell.angle_alpha   90.00
_cell.angle_beta   90.00
_cell.angle_gamma   90.00
#
_symmetry.space_group_name_H-M   'P 1'
#
loop_
_entity.id
_entity.type
_entity.pdbx_description
1 polymer ?
#
loop_
_entity_poly.entity_id
_entity_poly.type
_entity_poly.pdbx_seq_one_letter_code
_entity_poly.pdbx_strand_id
1 'polypeptide(L)'
;EKVEKIYYTEQTKNDFRAVSEKVQKKFLKDYKADTPEYAILFFTKGFNGEKIEVRNEEEIIFVDGVTTDKTTGLAKNMRIKVTLDTEIYDKATKKKIYVKSDKVGKHKFIYIMKDTDGEQPYKITYSDKLRPAK
;
A
#
# COMPACT_ATOMS: atom_id res chain seq x y z
N GLU A 1 -24.50 18.18 -7.91
CA GLU A 1 -23.07 18.02 -7.66
C GLU A 1 -22.77 16.67 -7.05
N LYS A 2 -21.88 15.90 -7.67
CA LYS A 2 -21.50 14.58 -7.15
C LYS A 2 -20.42 14.72 -6.09
N VAL A 3 -20.70 14.17 -4.91
CA VAL A 3 -19.68 14.00 -3.88
C VAL A 3 -19.07 12.62 -4.06
N GLU A 4 -17.78 12.56 -4.32
CA GLU A 4 -17.07 11.29 -4.47
C GLU A 4 -17.01 10.59 -3.11
N LYS A 5 -17.43 9.33 -3.09
CA LYS A 5 -17.42 8.56 -1.85
C LYS A 5 -16.04 8.02 -1.56
N ILE A 6 -15.60 8.21 -0.32
CA ILE A 6 -14.28 7.75 0.14
C ILE A 6 -14.46 6.47 0.96
N TYR A 7 -13.76 5.41 0.55
CA TYR A 7 -13.86 4.08 1.16
C TYR A 7 -12.68 3.73 2.05
N TYR A 8 -11.86 4.71 2.40
CA TYR A 8 -10.63 4.45 3.14
C TYR A 8 -10.30 5.58 4.12
N THR A 9 -9.53 5.23 5.13
CA THR A 9 -8.93 6.19 6.06
C THR A 9 -7.42 6.22 5.85
N GLU A 10 -6.79 7.32 6.24
CA GLU A 10 -5.37 7.51 6.08
C GLU A 10 -4.74 7.92 7.41
N GLN A 11 -3.53 7.43 7.66
CA GLN A 11 -2.75 7.83 8.85
C GLN A 11 -1.26 7.76 8.53
N THR A 12 -0.47 8.46 9.34
CA THR A 12 0.98 8.34 9.34
C THR A 12 1.37 7.68 10.65
N LYS A 13 2.21 6.66 10.60
CA LYS A 13 2.60 5.90 11.79
C LYS A 13 4.00 5.33 11.65
N ASN A 14 4.85 5.60 12.65
CA ASN A 14 6.21 5.06 12.71
C ASN A 14 6.49 4.33 14.04
N ASP A 15 5.52 4.30 14.95
CA ASP A 15 5.68 3.78 16.32
C ASP A 15 5.33 2.28 16.41
N PHE A 16 5.86 1.50 15.50
CA PHE A 16 5.71 0.04 15.52
C PHE A 16 7.08 -0.61 15.42
N ARG A 17 7.11 -1.93 15.65
CA ARG A 17 8.34 -2.69 15.49
C ARG A 17 8.79 -2.63 14.04
N ALA A 18 10.05 -2.29 13.83
CA ALA A 18 10.65 -2.15 12.50
C ALA A 18 11.92 -2.96 12.40
N VAL A 19 12.34 -3.26 11.16
CA VAL A 19 13.64 -3.85 10.90
C VAL A 19 14.74 -2.81 11.15
N SER A 20 16.01 -3.27 11.20
CA SER A 20 17.14 -2.35 11.33
C SER A 20 17.27 -1.48 10.08
N GLU A 21 17.96 -0.35 10.20
CA GLU A 21 18.22 0.53 9.06
C GLU A 21 18.97 -0.19 7.94
N LYS A 22 19.89 -1.07 8.29
CA LYS A 22 20.66 -1.84 7.32
C LYS A 22 19.76 -2.75 6.49
N VAL A 23 18.83 -3.44 7.14
CA VAL A 23 17.86 -4.32 6.46
C VAL A 23 16.92 -3.49 5.59
N GLN A 24 16.47 -2.34 6.09
CA GLN A 24 15.59 -1.45 5.35
C GLN A 24 16.25 -0.91 4.08
N LYS A 25 17.50 -0.47 4.17
CA LYS A 25 18.25 0.02 3.01
C LYS A 25 18.42 -1.06 1.95
N LYS A 26 18.76 -2.29 2.39
CA LYS A 26 18.91 -3.42 1.47
C LYS A 26 17.58 -3.73 0.77
N PHE A 27 16.49 -3.72 1.51
CA PHE A 27 15.16 -3.96 0.95
C PHE A 27 14.82 -2.94 -0.14
N LEU A 28 15.01 -1.65 0.14
CA LEU A 28 14.74 -0.60 -0.83
C LEU A 28 15.62 -0.74 -2.07
N LYS A 29 16.88 -1.09 -1.88
CA LYS A 29 17.81 -1.28 -2.99
C LYS A 29 17.42 -2.48 -3.85
N ASP A 30 17.04 -3.58 -3.22
CA ASP A 30 16.61 -4.80 -3.91
C ASP A 30 15.35 -4.55 -4.77
N TYR A 31 14.48 -3.66 -4.32
CA TYR A 31 13.27 -3.27 -5.06
C TYR A 31 13.50 -2.09 -5.99
N LYS A 32 14.73 -1.59 -6.06
CA LYS A 32 15.07 -0.39 -6.85
C LYS A 32 14.20 0.81 -6.48
N ALA A 33 13.97 0.97 -5.18
CA ALA A 33 13.12 2.03 -4.61
C ALA A 33 13.91 2.92 -3.65
N ASP A 34 15.23 2.93 -3.75
CA ASP A 34 16.12 3.72 -2.90
C ASP A 34 16.34 5.15 -3.41
N THR A 35 15.59 5.56 -4.43
CA THR A 35 15.61 6.94 -4.96
C THR A 35 14.33 7.67 -4.54
N PRO A 36 14.34 9.03 -4.56
CA PRO A 36 13.18 9.79 -4.06
C PRO A 36 11.87 9.58 -4.81
N GLU A 37 11.90 9.12 -6.07
CA GLU A 37 10.71 8.97 -6.88
C GLU A 37 9.91 7.69 -6.64
N TYR A 38 10.43 6.78 -5.81
CA TYR A 38 9.77 5.49 -5.58
C TYR A 38 9.49 5.22 -4.10
N ALA A 39 8.44 4.45 -3.85
CA ALA A 39 8.09 3.89 -2.56
C ALA A 39 7.60 2.46 -2.75
N ILE A 40 7.42 1.74 -1.65
CA ILE A 40 6.91 0.37 -1.68
C ILE A 40 5.51 0.35 -1.10
N LEU A 41 4.59 -0.22 -1.86
CA LEU A 41 3.21 -0.43 -1.46
C LEU A 41 3.06 -1.85 -0.95
N PHE A 42 2.49 -2.01 0.24
CA PHE A 42 2.21 -3.30 0.85
C PHE A 42 0.71 -3.49 1.01
N PHE A 43 0.21 -4.64 0.58
CA PHE A 43 -1.10 -5.13 1.02
C PHE A 43 -0.85 -6.02 2.23
N THR A 44 -1.52 -5.76 3.33
CA THR A 44 -1.27 -6.45 4.60
C THR A 44 -2.44 -7.31 5.02
N LYS A 45 -3.13 -7.00 6.11
CA LYS A 45 -4.19 -7.84 6.65
C LYS A 45 -5.51 -7.71 5.88
N GLY A 46 -6.31 -8.75 5.91
CA GLY A 46 -7.70 -8.71 5.50
C GLY A 46 -8.00 -9.07 4.06
N PHE A 47 -7.01 -9.50 3.28
CA PHE A 47 -7.22 -9.89 1.88
C PHE A 47 -7.41 -11.39 1.78
N ASN A 48 -8.37 -11.81 0.97
CA ASN A 48 -8.75 -13.21 0.85
C ASN A 48 -9.06 -13.58 -0.60
N GLY A 49 -8.10 -13.36 -1.49
CA GLY A 49 -8.20 -13.74 -2.88
C GLY A 49 -8.80 -12.69 -3.79
N GLU A 50 -9.13 -11.52 -3.28
CA GLU A 50 -9.68 -10.44 -4.11
C GLU A 50 -8.74 -10.10 -5.26
N LYS A 51 -9.29 -9.93 -6.44
CA LYS A 51 -8.51 -9.45 -7.58
C LYS A 51 -8.33 -7.95 -7.46
N ILE A 52 -7.07 -7.52 -7.34
CA ILE A 52 -6.71 -6.12 -7.14
C ILE A 52 -5.96 -5.60 -8.37
N GLU A 53 -6.35 -4.43 -8.84
CA GLU A 53 -5.61 -3.73 -9.88
C GLU A 53 -4.95 -2.49 -9.30
N VAL A 54 -3.64 -2.36 -9.49
CA VAL A 54 -2.87 -1.21 -9.06
C VAL A 54 -2.34 -0.51 -10.30
N ARG A 55 -2.64 0.78 -10.44
CA ARG A 55 -2.24 1.54 -11.61
C ARG A 55 -1.99 3.00 -11.30
N ASN A 56 -1.24 3.67 -12.17
CA ASN A 56 -1.17 5.12 -12.22
C ASN A 56 -1.56 5.56 -13.63
N GLU A 57 -1.46 6.85 -13.92
CA GLU A 57 -1.87 7.37 -15.24
C GLU A 57 -0.97 6.91 -16.39
N GLU A 58 0.21 6.38 -16.08
CA GLU A 58 1.17 5.92 -17.09
C GLU A 58 1.09 4.42 -17.36
N GLU A 59 0.76 3.60 -16.36
CA GLU A 59 0.84 2.15 -16.52
C GLU A 59 0.01 1.40 -15.49
N ILE A 60 -0.29 0.14 -15.83
CA ILE A 60 -0.82 -0.83 -14.88
C ILE A 60 0.38 -1.48 -14.20
N ILE A 61 0.46 -1.36 -12.88
CA ILE A 61 1.59 -1.85 -12.09
C ILE A 61 1.39 -3.32 -11.71
N PHE A 62 0.15 -3.70 -11.38
CA PHE A 62 -0.16 -5.02 -10.85
C PHE A 62 -1.64 -5.36 -11.10
N VAL A 63 -1.92 -6.58 -11.52
CA VAL A 63 -3.28 -7.12 -11.59
C VAL A 63 -3.21 -8.60 -11.22
N ASP A 64 -3.72 -8.95 -10.04
CA ASP A 64 -3.79 -10.36 -9.63
C ASP A 64 -4.63 -10.50 -8.35
N GLY A 65 -4.86 -11.75 -7.94
CA GLY A 65 -5.46 -12.06 -6.66
C GLY A 65 -4.49 -11.74 -5.52
N VAL A 66 -5.04 -11.25 -4.40
CA VAL A 66 -4.26 -10.88 -3.23
C VAL A 66 -4.81 -11.62 -2.02
N THR A 67 -3.97 -12.43 -1.37
CA THR A 67 -4.34 -13.20 -0.19
C THR A 67 -3.32 -12.96 0.91
N THR A 68 -3.80 -12.59 2.08
CA THR A 68 -2.93 -12.36 3.23
C THR A 68 -2.36 -13.68 3.75
N ASP A 69 -1.05 -13.75 3.87
CA ASP A 69 -0.37 -14.86 4.53
C ASP A 69 -0.53 -14.69 6.05
N LYS A 70 -1.18 -15.64 6.69
CA LYS A 70 -1.46 -15.57 8.12
C LYS A 70 -0.21 -15.63 9.00
N THR A 71 0.87 -16.19 8.47
CA THR A 71 2.13 -16.29 9.20
C THR A 71 2.88 -14.95 9.23
N THR A 72 2.93 -14.26 8.08
CA THR A 72 3.67 -12.99 7.97
C THR A 72 2.81 -11.75 8.17
N GLY A 73 1.49 -11.88 7.98
CA GLY A 73 0.59 -10.73 8.00
C GLY A 73 0.70 -9.86 6.75
N LEU A 74 1.35 -10.36 5.70
CA LEU A 74 1.55 -9.66 4.43
C LEU A 74 0.87 -10.42 3.30
N ALA A 75 0.40 -9.70 2.30
CA ALA A 75 -0.24 -10.30 1.14
C ALA A 75 0.61 -10.12 -0.12
N LYS A 76 0.94 -8.88 -0.45
CA LYS A 76 1.70 -8.56 -1.66
C LYS A 76 2.39 -7.21 -1.48
N ASN A 77 3.51 -7.02 -2.17
CA ASN A 77 4.17 -5.72 -2.19
C ASN A 77 4.67 -5.42 -3.60
N MET A 78 4.82 -4.13 -3.90
CA MET A 78 5.28 -3.67 -5.20
C MET A 78 5.81 -2.24 -5.11
N ARG A 79 6.69 -1.89 -6.04
CA ARG A 79 7.21 -0.53 -6.16
C ARG A 79 6.18 0.37 -6.86
N ILE A 80 6.00 1.58 -6.35
CA ILE A 80 5.16 2.59 -6.98
C ILE A 80 5.93 3.90 -7.15
N LYS A 81 5.51 4.72 -8.11
CA LYS A 81 6.04 6.07 -8.29
C LYS A 81 5.31 7.04 -7.39
N VAL A 82 6.05 7.80 -6.57
CA VAL A 82 5.43 8.79 -5.66
C VAL A 82 5.10 10.09 -6.36
N THR A 83 5.60 10.29 -7.58
CA THR A 83 5.32 11.49 -8.38
C THR A 83 3.94 11.47 -9.03
N LEU A 84 3.28 10.31 -9.02
CA LEU A 84 1.94 10.11 -9.58
C LEU A 84 1.03 9.54 -8.51
N ASP A 85 -0.27 9.85 -8.62
CA ASP A 85 -1.27 9.19 -7.79
C ASP A 85 -1.39 7.73 -8.21
N THR A 86 -1.47 6.84 -7.24
CA THR A 86 -1.67 5.41 -7.49
C THR A 86 -3.11 5.05 -7.17
N GLU A 87 -3.81 4.49 -8.14
CA GLU A 87 -5.17 4.01 -7.98
C GLU A 87 -5.15 2.52 -7.68
N ILE A 88 -5.90 2.11 -6.67
CA ILE A 88 -6.03 0.71 -6.29
C ILE A 88 -7.50 0.34 -6.39
N TYR A 89 -7.82 -0.61 -7.25
CA TYR A 89 -9.19 -1.05 -7.49
C TYR A 89 -9.38 -2.49 -7.01
N ASP A 90 -10.28 -2.66 -6.05
CA ASP A 90 -10.68 -3.97 -5.55
C ASP A 90 -11.88 -4.44 -6.38
N LYS A 91 -11.67 -5.41 -7.24
CA LYS A 91 -12.72 -5.90 -8.15
C LYS A 91 -13.83 -6.65 -7.43
N ALA A 92 -13.55 -7.20 -6.24
CA ALA A 92 -14.56 -7.91 -5.46
C ALA A 92 -15.59 -6.96 -4.86
N THR A 93 -15.16 -5.81 -4.37
CA THR A 93 -16.04 -4.80 -3.76
C THR A 93 -16.42 -3.70 -4.72
N LYS A 94 -15.74 -3.60 -5.88
CA LYS A 94 -15.88 -2.53 -6.87
C LYS A 94 -15.57 -1.16 -6.27
N LYS A 95 -14.64 -1.11 -5.33
CA LYS A 95 -14.23 0.11 -4.65
C LYS A 95 -12.83 0.52 -5.06
N LYS A 96 -12.63 1.82 -5.21
CA LYS A 96 -11.33 2.41 -5.54
C LYS A 96 -10.78 3.16 -4.34
N ILE A 97 -9.48 3.03 -4.12
CA ILE A 97 -8.76 3.83 -3.14
C ILE A 97 -7.55 4.44 -3.83
N TYR A 98 -7.06 5.56 -3.28
CA TYR A 98 -5.99 6.33 -3.91
C TYR A 98 -4.85 6.58 -2.93
N VAL A 99 -3.64 6.29 -3.38
CA VAL A 99 -2.41 6.72 -2.71
C VAL A 99 -1.97 7.97 -3.44
N LYS A 100 -2.28 9.13 -2.85
CA LYS A 100 -2.03 10.43 -3.48
C LYS A 100 -0.56 10.82 -3.38
N SER A 101 0.00 11.37 -4.45
CA SER A 101 1.40 11.78 -4.48
C SER A 101 1.72 12.83 -3.41
N ASP A 102 0.80 13.75 -3.12
CA ASP A 102 0.98 14.77 -2.09
C ASP A 102 0.93 14.22 -0.67
N LYS A 103 0.29 13.06 -0.48
CA LYS A 103 0.21 12.39 0.83
C LYS A 103 1.42 11.51 1.09
N VAL A 104 1.95 10.84 0.04
CA VAL A 104 3.12 10.00 0.19
C VAL A 104 4.31 10.81 0.65
N GLY A 105 4.54 11.98 0.04
CA GLY A 105 5.63 12.87 0.43
C GLY A 105 6.97 12.15 0.45
N LYS A 106 7.62 12.14 1.61
CA LYS A 106 8.92 11.50 1.81
C LYS A 106 8.81 10.07 2.36
N HIS A 107 7.60 9.58 2.59
CA HIS A 107 7.41 8.25 3.16
C HIS A 107 7.78 7.18 2.15
N LYS A 108 8.51 6.17 2.59
CA LYS A 108 8.99 5.09 1.72
C LYS A 108 8.10 3.86 1.74
N PHE A 109 7.23 3.72 2.74
CA PHE A 109 6.42 2.52 2.90
C PHE A 109 4.96 2.90 3.09
N ILE A 110 4.10 2.29 2.29
CA ILE A 110 2.66 2.49 2.35
C ILE A 110 2.01 1.13 2.62
N TYR A 111 1.29 1.02 3.73
CA TYR A 111 0.64 -0.23 4.14
C TYR A 111 -0.86 -0.09 3.99
N ILE A 112 -1.47 -1.03 3.28
CA ILE A 112 -2.92 -1.07 3.07
C ILE A 112 -3.48 -2.29 3.78
N MET A 113 -4.43 -2.02 4.68
CA MET A 113 -5.16 -3.05 5.41
C MET A 113 -6.61 -3.00 4.99
N LYS A 114 -7.24 -4.15 4.90
CA LYS A 114 -8.67 -4.27 4.61
C LYS A 114 -9.39 -4.83 5.83
N ASP A 115 -10.44 -4.11 6.26
CA ASP A 115 -11.37 -4.57 7.27
C ASP A 115 -12.74 -4.55 6.62
N THR A 116 -13.42 -5.70 6.58
CA THR A 116 -14.69 -5.82 5.89
C THR A 116 -15.85 -5.12 6.59
N ASP A 117 -15.64 -4.65 7.82
CA ASP A 117 -16.67 -3.96 8.58
C ASP A 117 -16.69 -2.47 8.27
N GLY A 118 -17.91 -1.92 8.11
CA GLY A 118 -18.12 -0.49 7.96
C GLY A 118 -18.02 0.03 6.52
N GLU A 119 -18.19 1.34 6.39
CA GLU A 119 -18.23 2.03 5.09
C GLU A 119 -16.84 2.37 4.56
N GLN A 120 -15.83 2.33 5.42
CA GLN A 120 -14.45 2.62 5.04
C GLN A 120 -13.58 1.39 5.35
N PRO A 121 -13.69 0.33 4.52
CA PRO A 121 -13.01 -0.94 4.83
C PRO A 121 -11.49 -0.90 4.67
N TYR A 122 -10.96 0.12 4.01
CA TYR A 122 -9.51 0.17 3.76
C TYR A 122 -8.85 1.21 4.66
N LYS A 123 -7.65 0.85 5.17
CA LYS A 123 -6.82 1.78 5.93
C LYS A 123 -5.46 1.89 5.27
N ILE A 124 -5.07 3.11 4.93
CA ILE A 124 -3.76 3.41 4.35
C ILE A 124 -2.87 3.98 5.45
N THR A 125 -1.72 3.36 5.66
CA THR A 125 -0.72 3.84 6.62
C THR A 125 0.55 4.25 5.88
N TYR A 126 0.94 5.51 6.00
CA TYR A 126 2.19 6.03 5.45
C TYR A 126 3.27 5.95 6.53
N SER A 127 4.43 5.41 6.19
CA SER A 127 5.48 5.19 7.18
C SER A 127 6.87 5.34 6.58
N ASP A 128 7.83 5.69 7.44
CA ASP A 128 9.26 5.71 7.11
C ASP A 128 9.95 4.42 7.57
N LYS A 129 9.21 3.49 8.15
CA LYS A 129 9.75 2.27 8.75
C LYS A 129 9.25 1.01 8.06
N LEU A 130 10.15 0.09 7.82
CA LEU A 130 9.81 -1.22 7.24
C LEU A 130 9.45 -2.19 8.38
N ARG A 131 8.23 -2.74 8.31
CA ARG A 131 7.78 -3.77 9.25
C ARG A 131 8.47 -5.10 8.96
N PRO A 132 8.92 -5.83 9.99
CA PRO A 132 9.48 -7.16 9.75
C PRO A 132 8.39 -8.14 9.30
N ALA A 133 8.76 -9.07 8.44
CA ALA A 133 7.94 -10.25 8.17
C ALA A 133 8.05 -11.17 9.39
N LYS A 134 6.94 -11.70 9.84
CA LYS A 134 6.95 -12.61 11.00
C LYS A 134 7.42 -14.01 10.63
#